data_969eb8cfc2c0f05810c0e02bf4ad057f
#
_entry.id   969eb8cfc2c0f05810c0e02bf4ad057f
#
_cell.length_a   1.000
_cell.length_b   1.000
_cell.length_c   1.000
_cell.angle_alpha   90.00
_cell.angle_beta   90.00
_cell.angle_gamma   90.00
#
_symmetry.space_group_name_H-M   'P 1'
#
loop_
_entity.id
_entity.type
_entity.pdbx_description
1 polymer ?
#
loop_
_entity_poly.entity_id
_entity_poly.type
_entity_poly.pdbx_seq_one_letter_code
_entity_poly.pdbx_strand_id
1 'polypeptide(L)'
;MPQSNRIILTDVDGVLLEWENHFTKWMLQKSYFDEHGNRYFPHKSIPDQQNKYEMAERFGVTKDEIRKHIREFNRSAWMGTQRPMLESQTWVKLLAAEGWTFIPITSQTSDIPAQQLRKRRLGELYGDKVFTNYLILGTGADKDSALAEFHGTGLYWVEDKPHNAVAGLKYGLKPILIDHAYNRDFEHPEVLRVNNWKDIHQILSGKK
;
A
#
# COMPACT_ATOMS: atom_id res chain seq x y z
N MET A 1 -18.72 -11.33 -26.95
CA MET A 1 -17.45 -10.62 -26.76
C MET A 1 -16.73 -11.27 -25.61
N PRO A 2 -15.43 -11.60 -25.69
CA PRO A 2 -14.73 -12.15 -24.55
C PRO A 2 -14.85 -11.13 -23.41
N GLN A 3 -15.17 -11.60 -22.19
CA GLN A 3 -15.14 -10.76 -21.00
C GLN A 3 -13.74 -10.13 -20.94
N SER A 4 -13.66 -8.84 -21.22
CA SER A 4 -12.42 -8.09 -21.03
C SER A 4 -11.96 -8.32 -19.61
N ASN A 5 -10.69 -8.68 -19.40
CA ASN A 5 -10.05 -8.91 -18.12
C ASN A 5 -10.26 -7.69 -17.20
N ARG A 6 -11.37 -7.66 -16.46
CA ARG A 6 -11.65 -6.60 -15.47
C ARG A 6 -10.88 -6.89 -14.20
N ILE A 7 -9.56 -6.92 -14.33
CA ILE A 7 -8.63 -7.15 -13.23
C ILE A 7 -7.79 -5.90 -13.03
N ILE A 8 -7.63 -5.49 -11.79
CA ILE A 8 -6.75 -4.42 -11.36
C ILE A 8 -5.68 -5.01 -10.45
N LEU A 9 -4.42 -4.81 -10.81
CA LEU A 9 -3.29 -5.04 -9.92
C LEU A 9 -3.16 -3.83 -8.99
N THR A 10 -2.96 -4.04 -7.70
CA THR A 10 -2.93 -2.92 -6.75
C THR A 10 -1.91 -3.14 -5.64
N ASP A 11 -1.17 -2.09 -5.26
CA ASP A 11 -0.51 -2.10 -3.96
C ASP A 11 -1.57 -2.03 -2.85
N VAL A 12 -1.14 -2.20 -1.63
CA VAL A 12 -1.99 -2.14 -0.43
C VAL A 12 -1.65 -0.93 0.42
N ASP A 13 -0.39 -0.78 0.78
CA ASP A 13 0.07 0.28 1.68
C ASP A 13 0.15 1.62 0.95
N GLY A 14 -0.57 2.65 1.42
CA GLY A 14 -0.69 3.93 0.73
C GLY A 14 -1.69 3.95 -0.44
N VAL A 15 -2.22 2.79 -0.84
CA VAL A 15 -3.19 2.66 -1.93
C VAL A 15 -4.57 2.22 -1.42
N LEU A 16 -4.64 1.15 -0.68
CA LEU A 16 -5.87 0.63 -0.07
C LEU A 16 -5.94 0.93 1.43
N LEU A 17 -4.81 0.88 2.13
CA LEU A 17 -4.71 1.01 3.58
C LEU A 17 -3.76 2.15 3.98
N GLU A 18 -4.12 2.85 5.07
CA GLU A 18 -3.32 3.94 5.67
C GLU A 18 -2.15 3.39 6.50
N TRP A 19 -1.22 2.66 5.86
CA TRP A 19 -0.08 2.04 6.54
C TRP A 19 0.77 3.05 7.32
N GLU A 20 1.11 4.18 6.71
CA GLU A 20 1.97 5.22 7.31
C GLU A 20 1.39 5.80 8.60
N ASN A 21 0.08 6.11 8.60
CA ASN A 21 -0.60 6.63 9.78
C ASN A 21 -0.62 5.61 10.91
N HIS A 22 -0.82 4.32 10.58
CA HIS A 22 -0.82 3.24 11.56
C HIS A 22 0.58 2.96 12.11
N PHE A 23 1.59 2.94 11.25
CA PHE A 23 2.97 2.81 11.67
C PHE A 23 3.40 3.95 12.58
N THR A 24 3.07 5.19 12.23
CA THR A 24 3.35 6.37 13.07
C THR A 24 2.72 6.25 14.46
N LYS A 25 1.43 5.87 14.53
CA LYS A 25 0.75 5.64 15.81
C LYS A 25 1.40 4.54 16.63
N TRP A 26 1.74 3.43 15.98
CA TRP A 26 2.42 2.32 16.63
C TRP A 26 3.79 2.73 17.19
N MET A 27 4.59 3.46 16.43
CA MET A 27 5.88 3.96 16.87
C MET A 27 5.74 4.88 18.09
N LEU A 28 4.80 5.83 18.07
CA LEU A 28 4.57 6.78 19.18
C LEU A 28 4.05 6.09 20.45
N GLN A 29 3.38 4.95 20.32
CA GLN A 29 2.88 4.16 21.46
C GLN A 29 3.89 3.14 21.95
N LYS A 30 4.98 2.89 21.23
CA LYS A 30 6.01 1.96 21.63
C LYS A 30 6.75 2.49 22.85
N SER A 31 6.75 1.72 23.92
CA SER A 31 7.32 2.10 25.20
C SER A 31 8.34 1.09 25.67
N TYR A 32 9.24 1.55 26.51
CA TYR A 32 10.31 0.79 27.13
C TYR A 32 10.31 1.05 28.65
N PHE A 33 11.06 0.26 29.39
CA PHE A 33 11.31 0.49 30.81
C PHE A 33 12.78 0.83 31.00
N ASP A 34 13.06 1.84 31.83
CA ASP A 34 14.41 2.19 32.25
C ASP A 34 14.95 1.22 33.32
N GLU A 35 16.18 1.43 33.76
CA GLU A 35 16.83 0.60 34.82
C GLU A 35 16.12 0.68 36.18
N HIS A 36 15.27 1.67 36.39
CA HIS A 36 14.47 1.85 37.60
C HIS A 36 13.04 1.33 37.46
N GLY A 37 12.69 0.74 36.27
CA GLY A 37 11.36 0.22 36.00
C GLY A 37 10.34 1.28 35.59
N ASN A 38 10.75 2.53 35.31
CA ASN A 38 9.85 3.56 34.82
C ASN A 38 9.59 3.41 33.33
N ARG A 39 8.33 3.50 32.93
CA ARG A 39 7.92 3.43 31.53
C ARG A 39 8.19 4.75 30.82
N TYR A 40 8.83 4.68 29.64
CA TYR A 40 9.06 5.84 28.80
C TYR A 40 8.77 5.57 27.31
N PHE A 41 8.55 6.63 26.53
CA PHE A 41 8.21 6.61 25.11
C PHE A 41 9.30 7.37 24.33
N PRO A 42 10.30 6.67 23.77
CA PRO A 42 11.47 7.34 23.17
C PRO A 42 11.19 7.96 21.81
N HIS A 43 10.20 7.43 21.08
CA HIS A 43 9.96 7.85 19.72
C HIS A 43 9.07 9.09 19.63
N LYS A 44 9.52 10.08 18.87
CA LYS A 44 8.77 11.31 18.56
C LYS A 44 8.84 11.53 17.05
N SER A 45 7.74 11.95 16.46
CA SER A 45 7.76 12.36 15.06
C SER A 45 8.29 13.79 14.93
N ILE A 46 9.07 14.06 13.89
CA ILE A 46 9.60 15.38 13.59
C ILE A 46 8.56 16.13 12.74
N PRO A 47 7.98 17.26 13.22
CA PRO A 47 6.86 17.92 12.56
C PRO A 47 7.13 18.27 11.08
N ASP A 48 8.28 18.86 10.77
CA ASP A 48 8.62 19.32 9.42
C ASP A 48 9.03 18.18 8.45
N GLN A 49 9.10 16.95 8.94
CA GLN A 49 9.46 15.78 8.14
C GLN A 49 8.26 14.85 7.82
N GLN A 50 7.04 15.23 8.19
CA GLN A 50 5.86 14.36 8.03
C GLN A 50 5.52 14.03 6.57
N ASN A 51 5.92 14.88 5.63
CA ASN A 51 5.69 14.69 4.20
C ASN A 51 6.81 13.91 3.50
N LYS A 52 7.86 13.50 4.23
CA LYS A 52 8.93 12.69 3.67
C LYS A 52 8.50 11.24 3.51
N TYR A 53 8.93 10.62 2.42
CA TYR A 53 8.71 9.19 2.23
C TYR A 53 9.48 8.34 3.25
N GLU A 54 10.74 8.70 3.53
CA GLU A 54 11.62 7.95 4.42
C GLU A 54 11.19 8.07 5.89
N MET A 55 10.68 6.98 6.46
CA MET A 55 10.30 6.92 7.87
C MET A 55 11.45 7.22 8.83
N ALA A 56 12.69 6.91 8.44
CA ALA A 56 13.89 7.25 9.23
C ALA A 56 14.00 8.77 9.45
N GLU A 57 13.73 9.58 8.44
CA GLU A 57 13.73 11.04 8.53
C GLU A 57 12.59 11.55 9.42
N ARG A 58 11.39 10.94 9.29
CA ARG A 58 10.21 11.32 10.10
C ARG A 58 10.41 11.15 11.60
N PHE A 59 11.23 10.18 12.00
CA PHE A 59 11.48 9.85 13.41
C PHE A 59 12.89 10.23 13.88
N GLY A 60 13.76 10.73 12.99
CA GLY A 60 15.14 11.10 13.35
C GLY A 60 15.98 9.91 13.83
N VAL A 61 15.74 8.74 13.26
CA VAL A 61 16.46 7.50 13.59
C VAL A 61 17.27 7.00 12.40
N THR A 62 18.17 6.05 12.63
CA THR A 62 18.95 5.46 11.55
C THR A 62 18.07 4.58 10.63
N LYS A 63 18.55 4.36 9.39
CA LYS A 63 17.86 3.46 8.44
C LYS A 63 17.75 2.04 8.96
N ASP A 64 18.70 1.56 9.72
CA ASP A 64 18.67 0.21 10.28
C ASP A 64 17.67 0.07 11.43
N GLU A 65 17.59 1.08 12.30
CA GLU A 65 16.58 1.13 13.36
C GLU A 65 15.16 1.16 12.79
N ILE A 66 14.89 2.06 11.84
CA ILE A 66 13.56 2.14 11.26
C ILE A 66 13.18 0.85 10.52
N ARG A 67 14.10 0.21 9.80
CA ARG A 67 13.86 -1.09 9.15
C ARG A 67 13.49 -2.18 10.16
N LYS A 68 14.13 -2.19 11.35
CA LYS A 68 13.77 -3.09 12.43
C LYS A 68 12.34 -2.84 12.88
N HIS A 69 11.97 -1.59 13.14
CA HIS A 69 10.62 -1.22 13.56
C HIS A 69 9.55 -1.52 12.50
N ILE A 70 9.85 -1.29 11.23
CA ILE A 70 8.96 -1.67 10.11
C ILE A 70 8.71 -3.17 10.10
N ARG A 71 9.76 -4.00 10.25
CA ARG A 71 9.59 -5.46 10.32
C ARG A 71 8.76 -5.90 11.53
N GLU A 72 8.96 -5.29 12.70
CA GLU A 72 8.18 -5.58 13.90
C GLU A 72 6.71 -5.20 13.71
N PHE A 73 6.45 -4.01 13.18
CA PHE A 73 5.09 -3.55 12.89
C PHE A 73 4.38 -4.46 11.88
N ASN A 74 5.04 -4.81 10.79
CA ASN A 74 4.47 -5.66 9.74
C ASN A 74 4.17 -7.09 10.18
N ARG A 75 4.70 -7.53 11.33
CA ARG A 75 4.39 -8.81 11.97
C ARG A 75 3.39 -8.69 13.12
N SER A 76 2.98 -7.49 13.46
CA SER A 76 2.12 -7.25 14.62
C SER A 76 0.64 -7.43 14.32
N ALA A 77 -0.15 -7.54 15.39
CA ALA A 77 -1.62 -7.55 15.30
C ALA A 77 -2.23 -6.29 14.65
N TRP A 78 -1.46 -5.21 14.57
CA TRP A 78 -1.87 -3.97 13.89
C TRP A 78 -2.19 -4.18 12.41
N MET A 79 -1.65 -5.22 11.79
CA MET A 79 -2.00 -5.58 10.40
C MET A 79 -3.49 -5.89 10.22
N GLY A 80 -4.16 -6.35 11.27
CA GLY A 80 -5.60 -6.64 11.27
C GLY A 80 -6.50 -5.44 11.60
N THR A 81 -5.94 -4.24 11.87
CA THR A 81 -6.72 -3.07 12.33
C THR A 81 -6.52 -1.82 11.48
N GLN A 82 -5.74 -1.90 10.41
CA GLN A 82 -5.44 -0.76 9.55
C GLN A 82 -6.72 -0.16 8.96
N ARG A 83 -6.73 1.17 8.86
CA ARG A 83 -7.85 1.90 8.24
C ARG A 83 -7.73 1.88 6.72
N PRO A 84 -8.84 1.94 6.00
CA PRO A 84 -8.80 2.14 4.56
C PRO A 84 -8.32 3.55 4.24
N MET A 85 -7.70 3.72 3.07
CA MET A 85 -7.49 5.04 2.49
C MET A 85 -8.83 5.75 2.30
N LEU A 86 -8.81 7.07 2.43
CA LEU A 86 -10.02 7.89 2.32
C LEU A 86 -10.81 7.54 1.04
N GLU A 87 -12.11 7.29 1.21
CA GLU A 87 -13.06 6.92 0.16
C GLU A 87 -12.75 5.63 -0.64
N SER A 88 -11.60 4.98 -0.40
CA SER A 88 -11.24 3.75 -1.13
C SER A 88 -12.31 2.66 -1.01
N GLN A 89 -12.92 2.51 0.18
CA GLN A 89 -13.99 1.51 0.38
C GLN A 89 -15.17 1.71 -0.55
N THR A 90 -15.61 2.95 -0.73
CA THR A 90 -16.73 3.29 -1.60
C THR A 90 -16.45 2.93 -3.06
N TRP A 91 -15.32 3.38 -3.56
CA TRP A 91 -15.00 3.28 -4.99
C TRP A 91 -14.53 1.88 -5.40
N VAL A 92 -13.77 1.19 -4.53
CA VAL A 92 -13.36 -0.21 -4.77
C VAL A 92 -14.57 -1.13 -4.74
N LYS A 93 -15.50 -0.95 -3.79
CA LYS A 93 -16.75 -1.73 -3.75
C LYS A 93 -17.64 -1.45 -4.97
N LEU A 94 -17.70 -0.22 -5.43
CA LEU A 94 -18.45 0.13 -6.64
C LEU A 94 -17.84 -0.53 -7.88
N LEU A 95 -16.52 -0.46 -8.06
CA LEU A 95 -15.82 -1.17 -9.13
C LEU A 95 -16.08 -2.68 -9.06
N ALA A 96 -16.04 -3.27 -7.85
CA ALA A 96 -16.34 -4.69 -7.69
C ALA A 96 -17.78 -5.03 -8.09
N ALA A 97 -18.76 -4.18 -7.75
CA ALA A 97 -20.16 -4.33 -8.18
C ALA A 97 -20.32 -4.21 -9.70
N GLU A 98 -19.45 -3.46 -10.36
CA GLU A 98 -19.36 -3.34 -11.83
C GLU A 98 -18.58 -4.51 -12.48
N GLY A 99 -18.16 -5.49 -11.69
CA GLY A 99 -17.50 -6.73 -12.16
C GLY A 99 -16.00 -6.66 -12.24
N TRP A 100 -15.34 -5.66 -11.62
CA TRP A 100 -13.90 -5.63 -11.46
C TRP A 100 -13.45 -6.53 -10.30
N THR A 101 -12.31 -7.18 -10.45
CA THR A 101 -11.62 -7.94 -9.40
C THR A 101 -10.23 -7.37 -9.18
N PHE A 102 -9.64 -7.63 -8.01
CA PHE A 102 -8.38 -7.03 -7.63
C PHE A 102 -7.37 -8.11 -7.25
N ILE A 103 -6.11 -7.91 -7.62
CA ILE A 103 -4.98 -8.71 -7.20
C ILE A 103 -4.00 -7.83 -6.44
N PRO A 104 -3.97 -7.88 -5.09
CA PRO A 104 -3.00 -7.16 -4.29
C PRO A 104 -1.58 -7.71 -4.48
N ILE A 105 -0.62 -6.80 -4.76
CA ILE A 105 0.82 -7.07 -4.83
C ILE A 105 1.50 -6.15 -3.81
N THR A 106 1.89 -6.69 -2.66
CA THR A 106 2.35 -5.88 -1.52
C THR A 106 3.58 -6.47 -0.84
N SER A 107 4.54 -5.61 -0.48
CA SER A 107 5.78 -5.99 0.22
C SER A 107 5.62 -5.81 1.73
N GLN A 108 4.96 -6.77 2.38
CA GLN A 108 4.63 -6.72 3.80
C GLN A 108 5.60 -7.52 4.66
N THR A 109 5.53 -8.84 4.60
CA THR A 109 6.31 -9.77 5.46
C THR A 109 6.20 -11.21 4.94
N SER A 110 7.16 -12.04 5.31
CA SER A 110 7.07 -13.50 5.11
C SER A 110 6.35 -14.24 6.25
N ASP A 111 5.92 -13.54 7.30
CA ASP A 111 5.20 -14.11 8.45
C ASP A 111 3.75 -14.42 8.06
N ILE A 112 3.41 -15.70 7.99
CA ILE A 112 2.09 -16.16 7.52
C ILE A 112 0.92 -15.67 8.40
N PRO A 113 0.98 -15.73 9.75
CA PRO A 113 -0.07 -15.16 10.59
C PRO A 113 -0.35 -13.68 10.29
N ALA A 114 0.69 -12.86 10.12
CA ALA A 114 0.52 -11.44 9.78
C ALA A 114 -0.06 -11.22 8.38
N GLN A 115 0.31 -12.06 7.42
CA GLN A 115 -0.32 -12.04 6.08
C GLN A 115 -1.81 -12.37 6.16
N GLN A 116 -2.21 -13.35 6.99
CA GLN A 116 -3.62 -13.70 7.18
C GLN A 116 -4.41 -12.56 7.84
N LEU A 117 -3.81 -11.83 8.79
CA LEU A 117 -4.43 -10.64 9.37
C LEU A 117 -4.69 -9.56 8.30
N ARG A 118 -3.73 -9.32 7.42
CA ARG A 118 -3.86 -8.37 6.31
C ARG A 118 -4.97 -8.79 5.34
N LYS A 119 -4.98 -10.06 4.91
CA LYS A 119 -6.01 -10.61 4.02
C LYS A 119 -7.40 -10.47 4.62
N ARG A 120 -7.56 -10.89 5.89
CA ARG A 120 -8.82 -10.74 6.62
C ARG A 120 -9.25 -9.27 6.66
N ARG A 121 -8.33 -8.36 6.99
CA ARG A 121 -8.64 -6.93 7.07
C ARG A 121 -9.13 -6.36 5.74
N LEU A 122 -8.51 -6.74 4.63
CA LEU A 122 -8.96 -6.35 3.29
C LEU A 122 -10.37 -6.91 2.99
N GLY A 123 -10.63 -8.18 3.32
CA GLY A 123 -11.96 -8.78 3.19
C GLY A 123 -13.03 -8.06 4.02
N GLU A 124 -12.76 -7.75 5.29
CA GLU A 124 -13.65 -6.98 6.17
C GLU A 124 -14.00 -5.59 5.61
N LEU A 125 -13.01 -4.91 5.04
CA LEU A 125 -13.18 -3.54 4.54
C LEU A 125 -13.87 -3.49 3.18
N TYR A 126 -13.49 -4.37 2.27
CA TYR A 126 -13.89 -4.29 0.86
C TYR A 126 -14.84 -5.40 0.42
N GLY A 127 -14.86 -6.52 1.12
CA GLY A 127 -15.60 -7.73 0.79
C GLY A 127 -14.71 -8.89 0.37
N ASP A 128 -15.02 -10.11 0.82
CA ASP A 128 -14.18 -11.31 0.64
C ASP A 128 -13.98 -11.72 -0.83
N LYS A 129 -14.92 -11.35 -1.71
CA LYS A 129 -14.89 -11.70 -3.13
C LYS A 129 -14.23 -10.65 -4.02
N VAL A 130 -13.82 -9.51 -3.46
CA VAL A 130 -13.19 -8.42 -4.22
C VAL A 130 -11.80 -8.80 -4.68
N PHE A 131 -11.08 -9.52 -3.84
CA PHE A 131 -9.70 -9.94 -4.10
C PHE A 131 -9.64 -11.41 -4.50
N THR A 132 -9.11 -11.70 -5.68
CA THR A 132 -9.07 -13.08 -6.24
C THR A 132 -7.76 -13.80 -5.97
N ASN A 133 -6.69 -13.07 -5.77
CA ASN A 133 -5.36 -13.59 -5.44
C ASN A 133 -4.62 -12.56 -4.59
N TYR A 134 -3.56 -12.97 -3.90
CA TYR A 134 -2.70 -12.10 -3.10
C TYR A 134 -1.24 -12.47 -3.31
N LEU A 135 -0.45 -11.55 -3.84
CA LEU A 135 0.99 -11.67 -3.94
C LEU A 135 1.64 -10.86 -2.81
N ILE A 136 1.87 -11.51 -1.66
CA ILE A 136 2.45 -10.87 -0.48
C ILE A 136 3.92 -11.25 -0.38
N LEU A 137 4.76 -10.25 -0.55
CA LEU A 137 6.22 -10.36 -0.55
C LEU A 137 6.81 -10.04 0.82
N GLY A 138 8.07 -10.38 1.03
CA GLY A 138 8.81 -10.00 2.24
C GLY A 138 8.91 -8.48 2.40
N THR A 139 9.16 -8.01 3.63
CA THR A 139 9.30 -6.57 3.93
C THR A 139 10.37 -5.92 3.07
N GLY A 140 9.99 -4.91 2.29
CA GLY A 140 10.89 -4.17 1.40
C GLY A 140 11.36 -4.94 0.17
N ALA A 141 10.74 -6.08 -0.13
CA ALA A 141 11.04 -6.83 -1.34
C ALA A 141 10.62 -6.05 -2.58
N ASP A 142 11.39 -6.20 -3.63
CA ASP A 142 11.10 -5.73 -4.97
C ASP A 142 9.84 -6.41 -5.53
N LYS A 143 9.06 -5.70 -6.34
CA LYS A 143 7.83 -6.22 -6.95
C LYS A 143 8.02 -6.74 -8.38
N ASP A 144 9.20 -6.61 -8.97
CA ASP A 144 9.48 -6.97 -10.36
C ASP A 144 9.07 -8.42 -10.68
N SER A 145 9.43 -9.38 -9.81
CA SER A 145 9.08 -10.78 -10.03
C SER A 145 7.56 -11.05 -10.04
N ALA A 146 6.83 -10.37 -9.15
CA ALA A 146 5.38 -10.49 -9.08
C ALA A 146 4.69 -9.80 -10.27
N LEU A 147 5.19 -8.65 -10.70
CA LEU A 147 4.68 -7.94 -11.88
C LEU A 147 4.97 -8.70 -13.18
N ALA A 148 6.08 -9.42 -13.24
CA ALA A 148 6.45 -10.24 -14.41
C ALA A 148 5.41 -11.33 -14.71
N GLU A 149 4.68 -11.84 -13.72
CA GLU A 149 3.58 -12.82 -13.91
C GLU A 149 2.45 -12.27 -14.80
N PHE A 150 2.35 -10.94 -14.91
CA PHE A 150 1.33 -10.24 -15.69
C PHE A 150 1.88 -9.59 -16.97
N HIS A 151 3.06 -10.03 -17.44
CA HIS A 151 3.70 -9.47 -18.63
C HIS A 151 2.77 -9.51 -19.85
N GLY A 152 2.65 -8.39 -20.55
CA GLY A 152 1.89 -8.26 -21.80
C GLY A 152 0.36 -8.26 -21.64
N THR A 153 -0.16 -8.29 -20.40
CA THR A 153 -1.62 -8.31 -20.16
C THR A 153 -2.30 -6.98 -20.36
N GLY A 154 -1.58 -5.85 -20.30
CA GLY A 154 -2.14 -4.51 -20.36
C GLY A 154 -3.06 -4.14 -19.19
N LEU A 155 -2.98 -4.87 -18.07
CA LEU A 155 -3.76 -4.62 -16.86
C LEU A 155 -3.35 -3.28 -16.21
N TYR A 156 -4.28 -2.66 -15.49
CA TYR A 156 -3.95 -1.50 -14.66
C TYR A 156 -3.16 -1.93 -13.42
N TRP A 157 -2.13 -1.14 -13.08
CA TRP A 157 -1.29 -1.32 -11.90
C TRP A 157 -1.37 -0.06 -11.04
N VAL A 158 -2.03 -0.13 -9.88
CA VAL A 158 -2.24 1.01 -8.97
C VAL A 158 -1.20 1.00 -7.88
N GLU A 159 -0.48 2.10 -7.72
CA GLU A 159 0.69 2.28 -6.85
C GLU A 159 0.76 3.69 -6.26
N ASP A 160 1.49 3.84 -5.15
CA ASP A 160 1.83 5.13 -4.55
C ASP A 160 3.32 5.49 -4.70
N LYS A 161 4.18 4.50 -5.01
CA LYS A 161 5.63 4.69 -5.17
C LYS A 161 6.00 4.85 -6.64
N PRO A 162 6.63 5.97 -7.01
CA PRO A 162 7.01 6.22 -8.41
C PRO A 162 7.81 5.09 -9.06
N HIS A 163 8.84 4.58 -8.37
CA HIS A 163 9.69 3.53 -8.93
C HIS A 163 8.94 2.21 -9.18
N ASN A 164 7.99 1.85 -8.32
CA ASN A 164 7.15 0.67 -8.52
C ASN A 164 6.11 0.89 -9.64
N ALA A 165 5.57 2.11 -9.76
CA ALA A 165 4.68 2.44 -10.87
C ALA A 165 5.42 2.28 -12.21
N VAL A 166 6.62 2.86 -12.34
CA VAL A 166 7.47 2.72 -13.53
C VAL A 166 7.86 1.26 -13.79
N ALA A 167 8.13 0.47 -12.75
CA ALA A 167 8.43 -0.96 -12.91
C ALA A 167 7.32 -1.70 -13.67
N GLY A 168 6.05 -1.32 -13.51
CA GLY A 168 4.93 -1.89 -14.26
C GLY A 168 5.04 -1.72 -15.78
N LEU A 169 5.64 -0.62 -16.25
CA LEU A 169 5.83 -0.37 -17.68
C LEU A 169 6.71 -1.43 -18.36
N LYS A 170 7.73 -1.94 -17.66
CA LYS A 170 8.62 -3.00 -18.16
C LYS A 170 7.84 -4.26 -18.57
N TYR A 171 6.70 -4.47 -17.93
CA TYR A 171 5.84 -5.63 -18.14
C TYR A 171 4.60 -5.33 -18.98
N GLY A 172 4.54 -4.15 -19.61
CA GLY A 172 3.42 -3.75 -20.47
C GLY A 172 2.12 -3.51 -19.70
N LEU A 173 2.21 -3.18 -18.42
CA LEU A 173 1.09 -2.78 -17.58
C LEU A 173 0.77 -1.29 -17.79
N LYS A 174 -0.41 -0.86 -17.32
CA LYS A 174 -0.87 0.53 -17.34
C LYS A 174 -0.80 1.11 -15.92
N PRO A 175 0.32 1.75 -15.54
CA PRO A 175 0.49 2.23 -14.18
C PRO A 175 -0.38 3.44 -13.89
N ILE A 176 -0.99 3.42 -12.71
CA ILE A 176 -1.73 4.53 -12.10
C ILE A 176 -1.03 4.86 -10.78
N LEU A 177 -0.59 6.10 -10.62
CA LEU A 177 0.06 6.60 -9.41
C LEU A 177 -0.92 7.45 -8.60
N ILE A 178 -1.25 7.02 -7.38
CA ILE A 178 -2.06 7.82 -6.45
C ILE A 178 -1.19 8.94 -5.85
N ASP A 179 -1.71 10.17 -5.84
CA ASP A 179 -1.03 11.34 -5.31
C ASP A 179 -0.84 11.26 -3.79
N HIS A 180 0.41 11.44 -3.37
CA HIS A 180 0.81 11.62 -1.99
C HIS A 180 1.83 12.75 -1.90
N ALA A 181 1.93 13.40 -0.75
CA ALA A 181 2.86 14.52 -0.56
C ALA A 181 4.30 14.18 -0.97
N TYR A 182 4.73 12.95 -0.74
CA TYR A 182 6.09 12.49 -1.02
C TYR A 182 6.35 12.13 -2.48
N ASN A 183 5.34 12.04 -3.34
CA ASN A 183 5.52 11.67 -4.75
C ASN A 183 5.11 12.78 -5.74
N ARG A 184 4.75 13.98 -5.25
CA ARG A 184 4.23 15.08 -6.09
C ARG A 184 5.19 15.60 -7.14
N ASP A 185 6.47 15.58 -6.83
CA ASP A 185 7.53 16.04 -7.73
C ASP A 185 7.86 15.04 -8.86
N PHE A 186 7.24 13.85 -8.82
CA PHE A 186 7.46 12.83 -9.85
C PHE A 186 6.47 13.01 -11.00
N GLU A 187 7.00 13.04 -12.23
CA GLU A 187 6.25 13.05 -13.48
C GLU A 187 6.81 12.00 -14.44
N HIS A 188 5.92 11.32 -15.17
CA HIS A 188 6.29 10.37 -16.20
C HIS A 188 5.17 10.30 -17.25
N PRO A 189 5.48 10.38 -18.57
CA PRO A 189 4.45 10.48 -19.62
C PRO A 189 3.54 9.26 -19.74
N GLU A 190 4.00 8.08 -19.32
CA GLU A 190 3.25 6.83 -19.39
C GLU A 190 2.67 6.38 -18.04
N VAL A 191 2.84 7.18 -16.97
CA VAL A 191 2.26 6.92 -15.64
C VAL A 191 1.10 7.88 -15.41
N LEU A 192 -0.10 7.36 -15.29
CA LEU A 192 -1.28 8.17 -15.05
C LEU A 192 -1.37 8.56 -13.58
N ARG A 193 -1.28 9.86 -13.29
CA ARG A 193 -1.47 10.39 -11.93
C ARG A 193 -2.95 10.61 -11.64
N VAL A 194 -3.38 10.22 -10.44
CA VAL A 194 -4.73 10.40 -9.91
C VAL A 194 -4.69 10.85 -8.46
N ASN A 195 -5.76 11.49 -7.97
CA ASN A 195 -5.81 11.91 -6.57
C ASN A 195 -6.30 10.79 -5.63
N ASN A 196 -7.17 9.92 -6.12
CA ASN A 196 -7.83 8.92 -5.28
C ASN A 196 -8.55 7.84 -6.12
N TRP A 197 -9.24 6.92 -5.44
CA TRP A 197 -10.01 5.84 -6.08
C TRP A 197 -11.22 6.33 -6.89
N LYS A 198 -11.74 7.51 -6.62
CA LYS A 198 -12.80 8.13 -7.44
C LYS A 198 -12.32 8.41 -8.85
N ASP A 199 -11.14 9.00 -8.98
CA ASP A 199 -10.55 9.29 -10.28
C ASP A 199 -10.29 8.00 -11.07
N ILE A 200 -9.80 6.94 -10.38
CA ILE A 200 -9.62 5.60 -10.98
C ILE A 200 -10.95 5.08 -11.52
N HIS A 201 -12.02 5.15 -10.72
CA HIS A 201 -13.34 4.72 -11.17
C HIS A 201 -13.82 5.50 -12.41
N GLN A 202 -13.62 6.81 -12.44
CA GLN A 202 -14.00 7.64 -13.61
C GLN A 202 -13.26 7.20 -14.88
N ILE A 203 -11.95 6.95 -14.78
CA ILE A 203 -11.12 6.48 -15.89
C ILE A 203 -11.63 5.12 -16.41
N LEU A 204 -11.89 4.17 -15.50
CA LEU A 204 -12.30 2.82 -15.85
C LEU A 204 -13.74 2.75 -16.39
N SER A 205 -14.60 3.67 -15.96
CA SER A 205 -15.99 3.80 -16.43
C SER A 205 -16.12 4.58 -17.73
N GLY A 206 -15.03 5.11 -18.29
CA GLY A 206 -15.04 5.95 -19.48
C GLY A 206 -15.81 7.28 -19.30
N LYS A 207 -16.05 7.67 -18.06
CA LYS A 207 -16.69 8.95 -17.73
C LYS A 207 -15.58 10.00 -17.57
N LYS A 208 -15.48 10.90 -18.54
CA LYS A 208 -14.67 12.12 -18.44
C LYS A 208 -15.37 13.15 -17.58
#